data_6db7cb58e9bfbe4a132c892cfedf5348
#
_entry.id   6db7cb58e9bfbe4a132c892cfedf5348
#
_cell.length_a   1.000
_cell.length_b   1.000
_cell.length_c   1.000
_cell.angle_alpha   90.00
_cell.angle_beta   90.00
_cell.angle_gamma   90.00
#
_symmetry.space_group_name_H-M   'P 1'
#
loop_
_entity.id
_entity.type
_entity.pdbx_description
1 polymer ?
#
loop_
_entity_poly.entity_id
_entity_poly.type
_entity_poly.pdbx_seq_one_letter_code
_entity_poly.pdbx_strand_id
1 'polypeptide(L)'
;MVKRFFEVTNPLKERVGESGMTLQQVVTLASLIEKETAQSAERAVIASVFLNRLKKGMRLESDPTVIYGIRDFNGNLTRKDLSESTPYNTYVIKGLPFGPIANPGEESIKAVLYPADTDYLYFVSKNNGSHHFSKTLREHNRAVKIYQKKGRRNRTKNLLTGPLVYTTRKPLI
;
A
#
# COMPACT_ATOMS: atom_id res chain seq x y z
N MET A 1 1.47 10.89 22.39
CA MET A 1 1.15 10.68 20.96
C MET A 1 1.05 12.00 20.19
N VAL A 2 0.19 12.94 20.57
CA VAL A 2 0.00 14.24 19.87
C VAL A 2 1.29 15.07 19.77
N LYS A 3 2.07 15.20 20.85
CA LYS A 3 3.35 15.91 20.84
C LYS A 3 4.31 15.35 19.78
N ARG A 4 4.50 14.03 19.73
CA ARG A 4 5.37 13.38 18.73
C ARG A 4 4.88 13.58 17.30
N PHE A 5 3.56 13.61 17.08
CA PHE A 5 2.99 13.90 15.77
C PHE A 5 3.42 15.30 15.29
N PHE A 6 3.29 16.32 16.13
CA PHE A 6 3.71 17.68 15.78
C PHE A 6 5.23 17.81 15.63
N GLU A 7 6.02 17.11 16.44
CA GLU A 7 7.49 17.08 16.29
C GLU A 7 7.91 16.56 14.91
N VAL A 8 7.21 15.54 14.39
CA VAL A 8 7.48 14.96 13.07
C VAL A 8 6.92 15.82 11.94
N THR A 9 5.70 16.35 12.08
CA THR A 9 5.01 17.00 10.96
C THR A 9 5.33 18.49 10.83
N ASN A 10 5.66 19.19 11.93
CA ASN A 10 5.99 20.63 11.89
C ASN A 10 7.17 20.96 10.95
N PRO A 11 8.29 20.22 10.97
CA PRO A 11 9.40 20.45 10.04
C PRO A 11 9.04 20.21 8.57
N LEU A 12 7.95 19.45 8.31
CA LEU A 12 7.52 19.06 6.98
C LEU A 12 6.37 19.91 6.42
N LYS A 13 5.91 20.93 7.17
CA LYS A 13 4.73 21.75 6.78
C LYS A 13 4.88 22.43 5.42
N GLU A 14 6.05 22.99 5.16
CA GLU A 14 6.35 23.64 3.89
C GLU A 14 6.22 22.63 2.74
N ARG A 15 6.84 21.47 2.90
CA ARG A 15 6.78 20.40 1.91
C ARG A 15 5.38 19.83 1.71
N VAL A 16 4.56 19.77 2.77
CA VAL A 16 3.14 19.43 2.66
C VAL A 16 2.42 20.43 1.76
N GLY A 17 2.66 21.74 1.96
CA GLY A 17 2.09 22.81 1.11
C GLY A 17 2.47 22.65 -0.37
N GLU A 18 3.75 22.37 -0.66
CA GLU A 18 4.25 22.14 -2.02
C GLU A 18 3.68 20.88 -2.69
N SER A 19 3.34 19.86 -1.90
CA SER A 19 2.82 18.59 -2.43
C SER A 19 1.43 18.70 -3.06
N GLY A 20 0.70 19.78 -2.82
CA GLY A 20 -0.70 19.93 -3.22
C GLY A 20 -1.68 19.04 -2.43
N MET A 21 -1.22 18.37 -1.38
CA MET A 21 -2.02 17.50 -0.51
C MET A 21 -2.27 18.18 0.84
N THR A 22 -3.41 17.93 1.47
CA THR A 22 -3.61 18.29 2.88
C THR A 22 -2.77 17.39 3.78
N LEU A 23 -2.45 17.82 5.00
CA LEU A 23 -1.75 17.01 5.98
C LEU A 23 -2.50 15.68 6.26
N GLN A 24 -3.84 15.73 6.30
CA GLN A 24 -4.66 14.52 6.47
C GLN A 24 -4.44 13.54 5.31
N GLN A 25 -4.40 14.00 4.07
CA GLN A 25 -4.13 13.16 2.90
C GLN A 25 -2.73 12.55 2.93
N VAL A 26 -1.72 13.34 3.32
CA VAL A 26 -0.34 12.86 3.49
C VAL A 26 -0.29 11.75 4.54
N VAL A 27 -0.89 11.95 5.72
CA VAL A 27 -0.92 10.94 6.80
C VAL A 27 -1.72 9.72 6.38
N THR A 28 -2.83 9.89 5.65
CA THR A 28 -3.63 8.78 5.14
C THR A 28 -2.80 7.93 4.18
N LEU A 29 -2.16 8.53 3.18
CA LEU A 29 -1.33 7.79 2.22
C LEU A 29 -0.11 7.15 2.91
N ALA A 30 0.53 7.84 3.85
CA ALA A 30 1.63 7.30 4.63
C ALA A 30 1.21 6.06 5.44
N SER A 31 -0.03 6.03 5.95
CA SER A 31 -0.56 4.87 6.68
C SER A 31 -0.73 3.64 5.79
N LEU A 32 -1.03 3.81 4.51
CA LEU A 32 -1.05 2.72 3.53
C LEU A 32 0.38 2.19 3.31
N ILE A 33 1.34 3.08 3.06
CA ILE A 33 2.74 2.73 2.84
C ILE A 33 3.31 1.97 4.05
N GLU A 34 3.01 2.42 5.26
CA GLU A 34 3.41 1.75 6.51
C GLU A 34 2.93 0.29 6.57
N LYS A 35 1.75 0.01 6.04
CA LYS A 35 1.15 -1.35 6.04
C LYS A 35 1.60 -2.20 4.85
N GLU A 36 2.12 -1.60 3.78
CA GLU A 36 2.55 -2.34 2.58
C GLU A 36 3.98 -2.90 2.70
N THR A 37 4.88 -2.21 3.38
CA THR A 37 6.27 -2.67 3.45
C THR A 37 6.95 -2.37 4.78
N ALA A 38 7.71 -3.34 5.26
CA ALA A 38 8.68 -3.14 6.35
C ALA A 38 10.03 -2.62 5.83
N GLN A 39 10.28 -2.66 4.52
CA GLN A 39 11.54 -2.26 3.89
C GLN A 39 11.57 -0.74 3.70
N SER A 40 12.42 -0.05 4.46
CA SER A 40 12.56 1.41 4.37
C SER A 40 12.96 1.87 2.96
N ALA A 41 13.83 1.13 2.28
CA ALA A 41 14.30 1.46 0.92
C ALA A 41 13.18 1.42 -0.15
N GLU A 42 12.08 0.71 0.09
CA GLU A 42 10.99 0.60 -0.89
C GLU A 42 9.87 1.63 -0.66
N ARG A 43 9.82 2.29 0.52
CA ARG A 43 8.72 3.21 0.85
C ARG A 43 8.53 4.32 -0.17
N ALA A 44 9.62 4.97 -0.61
CA ALA A 44 9.56 6.04 -1.60
C ALA A 44 9.08 5.55 -2.98
N VAL A 45 9.43 4.32 -3.37
CA VAL A 45 8.96 3.70 -4.62
C VAL A 45 7.49 3.32 -4.53
N ILE A 46 7.04 2.73 -3.41
CA ILE A 46 5.62 2.41 -3.17
C ILE A 46 4.80 3.70 -3.14
N ALA A 47 5.31 4.76 -2.50
CA ALA A 47 4.66 6.07 -2.52
C ALA A 47 4.47 6.58 -3.95
N SER A 48 5.49 6.45 -4.81
CA SER A 48 5.39 6.85 -6.21
C SER A 48 4.32 6.06 -6.97
N VAL A 49 4.19 4.74 -6.72
CA VAL A 49 3.12 3.93 -7.34
C VAL A 49 1.73 4.45 -6.96
N PHE A 50 1.48 4.70 -5.67
CA PHE A 50 0.18 5.22 -5.23
C PHE A 50 -0.10 6.61 -5.78
N LEU A 51 0.88 7.52 -5.76
CA LEU A 51 0.74 8.86 -6.32
C LEU A 51 0.49 8.83 -7.83
N ASN A 52 1.19 7.97 -8.58
CA ASN A 52 0.97 7.77 -10.01
C ASN A 52 -0.44 7.25 -10.31
N ARG A 53 -0.95 6.30 -9.48
CA ARG A 53 -2.33 5.83 -9.58
C ARG A 53 -3.34 6.94 -9.31
N LEU A 54 -3.16 7.71 -8.23
CA LEU A 54 -4.02 8.85 -7.91
C LEU A 54 -4.06 9.87 -9.05
N LYS A 55 -2.89 10.25 -9.60
CA LYS A 55 -2.76 11.18 -10.73
C LYS A 55 -3.49 10.68 -11.98
N LYS A 56 -3.54 9.37 -12.20
CA LYS A 56 -4.25 8.74 -13.33
C LYS A 56 -5.72 8.41 -13.03
N GLY A 57 -6.25 8.75 -11.86
CA GLY A 57 -7.61 8.41 -11.44
C GLY A 57 -7.84 6.90 -11.27
N MET A 58 -6.77 6.12 -11.07
CA MET A 58 -6.84 4.69 -10.80
C MET A 58 -7.20 4.44 -9.32
N ARG A 59 -7.84 3.30 -9.04
CA ARG A 59 -8.05 2.82 -7.68
C ARG A 59 -6.72 2.38 -7.06
N LEU A 60 -6.56 2.54 -5.74
CA LEU A 60 -5.31 2.14 -5.07
C LEU A 60 -5.18 0.63 -4.89
N GLU A 61 -6.30 -0.08 -4.71
CA GLU A 61 -6.38 -1.56 -4.63
C GLU A 61 -5.42 -2.14 -3.58
N SER A 62 -5.40 -1.54 -2.38
CA SER A 62 -4.55 -1.93 -1.27
C SER A 62 -5.33 -2.83 -0.30
N ASP A 63 -4.90 -4.09 -0.13
CA ASP A 63 -5.53 -5.06 0.77
C ASP A 63 -5.66 -4.55 2.22
N PRO A 64 -4.66 -3.88 2.83
CA PRO A 64 -4.77 -3.31 4.17
C PRO A 64 -5.95 -2.37 4.37
N THR A 65 -6.37 -1.65 3.35
CA THR A 65 -7.52 -0.73 3.43
C THR A 65 -8.85 -1.48 3.56
N VAL A 66 -8.96 -2.62 2.90
CA VAL A 66 -10.14 -3.50 3.01
C VAL A 66 -10.19 -4.13 4.40
N ILE A 67 -9.07 -4.69 4.84
CA ILE A 67 -8.94 -5.33 6.16
C ILE A 67 -9.29 -4.37 7.29
N TYR A 68 -8.85 -3.11 7.20
CA TYR A 68 -9.18 -2.08 8.18
C TYR A 68 -10.69 -1.82 8.29
N GLY A 69 -11.42 -1.93 7.17
CA GLY A 69 -12.87 -1.79 7.13
C GLY A 69 -13.67 -2.98 7.68
N ILE A 70 -13.03 -4.12 7.93
CA ILE A 70 -13.68 -5.34 8.44
C ILE A 70 -13.57 -5.39 9.96
N ARG A 71 -14.71 -5.38 10.68
CA ARG A 71 -14.76 -5.36 12.14
C ARG A 71 -14.13 -6.61 12.78
N ASP A 72 -14.50 -7.80 12.27
CA ASP A 72 -14.10 -9.10 12.84
C ASP A 72 -13.28 -9.88 11.78
N PHE A 73 -12.13 -9.30 11.36
CA PHE A 73 -11.30 -9.91 10.35
C PHE A 73 -10.67 -11.22 10.85
N ASN A 74 -11.01 -12.33 10.20
CA ASN A 74 -10.57 -13.69 10.57
C ASN A 74 -9.22 -14.12 9.98
N GLY A 75 -8.48 -13.18 9.38
CA GLY A 75 -7.17 -13.46 8.74
C GLY A 75 -7.26 -13.92 7.28
N ASN A 76 -8.46 -14.08 6.70
CA ASN A 76 -8.64 -14.51 5.31
C ASN A 76 -9.46 -13.48 4.51
N LEU A 77 -8.79 -12.76 3.62
CA LEU A 77 -9.42 -11.80 2.73
C LEU A 77 -10.10 -12.52 1.55
N THR A 78 -11.42 -12.37 1.43
CA THR A 78 -12.24 -13.02 0.41
C THR A 78 -12.54 -12.08 -0.76
N ARG A 79 -13.04 -12.63 -1.88
CA ARG A 79 -13.52 -11.83 -3.01
C ARG A 79 -14.72 -10.96 -2.63
N LYS A 80 -15.58 -11.44 -1.73
CA LYS A 80 -16.71 -10.67 -1.21
C LYS A 80 -16.22 -9.42 -0.51
N ASP A 81 -15.22 -9.55 0.37
CA ASP A 81 -14.64 -8.41 1.08
C ASP A 81 -14.07 -7.36 0.13
N LEU A 82 -13.37 -7.80 -0.94
CA LEU A 82 -12.83 -6.89 -1.97
C LEU A 82 -13.91 -6.14 -2.75
N SER A 83 -15.14 -6.64 -2.81
CA SER A 83 -16.26 -6.01 -3.52
C SER A 83 -17.21 -5.23 -2.60
N GLU A 84 -17.03 -5.32 -1.29
CA GLU A 84 -17.88 -4.64 -0.32
C GLU A 84 -17.63 -3.13 -0.32
N SER A 85 -18.71 -2.34 -0.41
CA SER A 85 -18.62 -0.88 -0.41
C SER A 85 -18.45 -0.35 1.01
N THR A 86 -17.23 0.01 1.36
CA THR A 86 -16.90 0.71 2.61
C THR A 86 -16.12 1.98 2.33
N PRO A 87 -16.11 2.98 3.24
CA PRO A 87 -15.33 4.21 3.06
C PRO A 87 -13.80 3.97 2.98
N TYR A 88 -13.35 2.76 3.32
CA TYR A 88 -11.94 2.38 3.32
C TYR A 88 -11.56 1.48 2.15
N ASN A 89 -12.51 0.78 1.49
CA ASN A 89 -12.21 -0.19 0.46
C ASN A 89 -11.71 0.48 -0.84
N THR A 90 -10.39 0.55 -1.01
CA THR A 90 -9.75 1.12 -2.20
C THR A 90 -9.82 0.26 -3.46
N TYR A 91 -10.45 -0.93 -3.41
CA TYR A 91 -10.86 -1.69 -4.60
C TYR A 91 -12.16 -1.16 -5.19
N VAL A 92 -12.99 -0.47 -4.41
CA VAL A 92 -14.30 0.04 -4.83
C VAL A 92 -14.25 1.56 -5.01
N ILE A 93 -13.70 2.28 -4.04
CA ILE A 93 -13.61 3.75 -4.10
C ILE A 93 -12.44 4.21 -4.98
N LYS A 94 -12.57 5.41 -5.55
CA LYS A 94 -11.47 6.13 -6.21
C LYS A 94 -10.84 7.08 -5.22
N GLY A 95 -9.51 7.22 -5.29
CA GLY A 95 -8.77 8.13 -4.42
C GLY A 95 -8.34 7.48 -3.11
N LEU A 96 -8.08 8.32 -2.12
CA LEU A 96 -7.68 7.90 -0.78
C LEU A 96 -8.89 7.38 0.02
N PRO A 97 -8.69 6.46 0.99
CA PRO A 97 -9.72 6.10 1.94
C PRO A 97 -10.10 7.28 2.83
N PHE A 98 -11.21 7.16 3.55
CA PHE A 98 -11.76 8.21 4.41
C PHE A 98 -10.75 8.77 5.43
N GLY A 99 -9.81 7.97 5.87
CA GLY A 99 -8.76 8.37 6.81
C GLY A 99 -7.64 7.34 6.93
N PRO A 100 -6.67 7.60 7.82
CA PRO A 100 -5.55 6.69 8.06
C PRO A 100 -6.00 5.32 8.56
N ILE A 101 -5.31 4.27 8.11
CA ILE A 101 -5.54 2.87 8.53
C ILE A 101 -4.52 2.37 9.56
N ALA A 102 -3.55 3.20 9.90
CA ALA A 102 -2.52 2.95 10.91
C ALA A 102 -1.91 4.28 11.35
N ASN A 103 -1.12 4.26 12.42
CA ASN A 103 -0.23 5.37 12.77
C ASN A 103 1.07 5.22 11.95
N PRO A 104 1.31 6.06 10.93
CA PRO A 104 2.52 5.93 10.13
C PRO A 104 3.74 6.47 10.89
N GLY A 105 4.89 5.83 10.71
CA GLY A 105 6.17 6.33 11.15
C GLY A 105 6.63 7.53 10.30
N GLU A 106 7.62 8.26 10.80
CA GLU A 106 8.22 9.41 10.14
C GLU A 106 8.70 9.09 8.72
N GLU A 107 9.32 7.92 8.52
CA GLU A 107 9.84 7.48 7.22
C GLU A 107 8.74 7.26 6.18
N SER A 108 7.55 6.82 6.60
CA SER A 108 6.41 6.67 5.69
C SER A 108 5.81 8.03 5.31
N ILE A 109 5.80 9.01 6.23
CA ILE A 109 5.39 10.39 5.94
C ILE A 109 6.39 11.03 4.96
N LYS A 110 7.69 10.89 5.22
CA LYS A 110 8.74 11.37 4.31
C LYS A 110 8.63 10.75 2.92
N ALA A 111 8.33 9.46 2.82
CA ALA A 111 8.17 8.77 1.54
C ALA A 111 7.03 9.36 0.69
N VAL A 112 5.93 9.82 1.29
CA VAL A 112 4.86 10.53 0.57
C VAL A 112 5.33 11.88 0.05
N LEU A 113 6.09 12.61 0.85
CA LEU A 113 6.53 13.98 0.53
C LEU A 113 7.75 14.01 -0.39
N TYR A 114 8.56 12.94 -0.38
CA TYR A 114 9.75 12.76 -1.22
C TYR A 114 9.67 11.40 -1.93
N PRO A 115 8.66 11.20 -2.79
CA PRO A 115 8.51 9.94 -3.52
C PRO A 115 9.67 9.74 -4.51
N ALA A 116 9.95 8.50 -4.85
CA ALA A 116 10.86 8.21 -5.93
C ALA A 116 10.28 8.68 -7.28
N ASP A 117 11.13 9.18 -8.15
CA ASP A 117 10.73 9.56 -9.51
C ASP A 117 10.64 8.32 -10.39
N THR A 118 9.45 7.75 -10.50
CA THR A 118 9.18 6.54 -11.31
C THR A 118 7.84 6.61 -12.01
N ASP A 119 7.69 5.78 -13.07
CA ASP A 119 6.41 5.59 -13.79
C ASP A 119 5.69 4.31 -13.34
N TYR A 120 6.09 3.68 -12.24
CA TYR A 120 5.47 2.44 -11.79
C TYR A 120 4.01 2.64 -11.38
N LEU A 121 3.17 1.67 -11.74
CA LEU A 121 1.74 1.63 -11.43
C LEU A 121 1.35 0.38 -10.64
N TYR A 122 2.24 -0.62 -10.58
CA TYR A 122 1.98 -1.91 -9.97
C TYR A 122 3.19 -2.39 -9.18
N PHE A 123 2.93 -3.12 -8.11
CA PHE A 123 3.95 -3.88 -7.40
C PHE A 123 3.39 -5.23 -6.95
N VAL A 124 4.26 -6.21 -6.76
CA VAL A 124 3.92 -7.54 -6.26
C VAL A 124 5.04 -8.05 -5.35
N SER A 125 4.69 -8.67 -4.25
CA SER A 125 5.66 -9.26 -3.33
C SER A 125 6.45 -10.38 -4.01
N LYS A 126 7.77 -10.38 -3.83
CA LYS A 126 8.66 -11.49 -4.23
C LYS A 126 8.69 -12.62 -3.19
N ASN A 127 7.94 -12.50 -2.10
CA ASN A 127 7.90 -13.44 -0.97
C ASN A 127 9.24 -13.57 -0.21
N ASN A 128 10.10 -12.58 -0.28
CA ASN A 128 11.35 -12.45 0.46
C ASN A 128 11.44 -11.12 1.24
N GLY A 129 10.29 -10.47 1.45
CA GLY A 129 10.18 -9.16 2.09
C GLY A 129 10.35 -7.98 1.14
N SER A 130 10.69 -8.20 -0.14
CA SER A 130 10.82 -7.15 -1.15
C SER A 130 9.74 -7.26 -2.23
N HIS A 131 9.62 -6.21 -3.07
CA HIS A 131 8.63 -6.13 -4.14
C HIS A 131 9.29 -6.04 -5.53
N HIS A 132 8.51 -6.48 -6.53
CA HIS A 132 8.79 -6.23 -7.94
C HIS A 132 7.84 -5.15 -8.43
N PHE A 133 8.39 -4.10 -9.04
CA PHE A 133 7.64 -2.95 -9.54
C PHE A 133 7.48 -3.05 -11.07
N SER A 134 6.33 -2.60 -11.59
CA SER A 134 5.98 -2.69 -13.01
C SER A 134 5.25 -1.43 -13.47
N LYS A 135 5.49 -1.02 -14.71
CA LYS A 135 4.81 0.12 -15.34
C LYS A 135 3.46 -0.28 -15.95
N THR A 136 3.37 -1.50 -16.45
CA THR A 136 2.19 -2.00 -17.18
C THR A 136 1.56 -3.21 -16.49
N LEU A 137 0.25 -3.38 -16.68
CA LEU A 137 -0.48 -4.56 -16.20
C LEU A 137 0.08 -5.86 -16.78
N ARG A 138 0.56 -5.84 -18.02
CA ARG A 138 1.18 -7.01 -18.67
C ARG A 138 2.45 -7.46 -17.93
N GLU A 139 3.33 -6.51 -17.58
CA GLU A 139 4.54 -6.79 -16.79
C GLU A 139 4.19 -7.29 -15.39
N HIS A 140 3.23 -6.61 -14.72
CA HIS A 140 2.74 -7.03 -13.42
C HIS A 140 2.21 -8.47 -13.44
N ASN A 141 1.38 -8.84 -14.41
CA ASN A 141 0.84 -10.19 -14.54
C ASN A 141 1.94 -11.25 -14.77
N ARG A 142 3.04 -10.91 -15.48
CA ARG A 142 4.21 -11.79 -15.61
C ARG A 142 4.90 -11.98 -14.25
N ALA A 143 5.14 -10.88 -13.53
CA ALA A 143 5.76 -10.92 -12.21
C ALA A 143 4.91 -11.72 -11.21
N VAL A 144 3.58 -11.54 -11.20
CA VAL A 144 2.65 -12.36 -10.38
C VAL A 144 2.79 -13.85 -10.68
N LYS A 145 2.89 -14.25 -11.97
CA LYS A 145 3.12 -15.66 -12.34
C LYS A 145 4.45 -16.20 -11.80
N ILE A 146 5.49 -15.39 -11.82
CA ILE A 146 6.82 -15.78 -11.34
C ILE A 146 6.86 -15.93 -9.83
N TYR A 147 6.41 -14.89 -9.11
CA TYR A 147 6.60 -14.80 -7.66
C TYR A 147 5.50 -15.51 -6.86
N GLN A 148 4.24 -15.46 -7.33
CA GLN A 148 3.10 -16.03 -6.60
C GLN A 148 2.92 -17.53 -6.85
N LYS A 149 3.22 -18.06 -8.06
CA LYS A 149 3.13 -19.49 -8.34
C LYS A 149 4.26 -20.29 -7.68
N LYS A 150 5.48 -19.74 -7.59
CA LYS A 150 6.60 -20.37 -6.87
C LYS A 150 6.34 -20.43 -5.36
N GLY A 151 5.71 -19.41 -4.78
CA GLY A 151 5.37 -19.39 -3.36
C GLY A 151 4.37 -20.47 -2.93
N ARG A 152 3.42 -20.86 -3.78
CA ARG A 152 2.49 -21.97 -3.50
C ARG A 152 3.18 -23.33 -3.41
N ARG A 153 4.21 -23.62 -4.20
CA ARG A 153 4.97 -24.87 -4.14
C ARG A 153 5.83 -25.00 -2.87
N ASN A 154 6.30 -23.88 -2.31
CA ASN A 154 7.12 -23.89 -1.09
C ASN A 154 6.29 -23.85 0.20
N ARG A 155 5.03 -23.34 0.16
CA ARG A 155 4.14 -23.35 1.34
C ARG A 155 3.72 -24.75 1.80
N THR A 156 3.69 -25.73 0.92
CA THR A 156 3.43 -27.15 1.28
C THR A 156 4.60 -27.78 2.05
N LYS A 157 5.78 -27.16 2.10
CA LYS A 157 6.94 -27.68 2.83
C LYS A 157 7.26 -26.96 4.14
N ASN A 158 6.72 -25.75 4.38
CA ASN A 158 6.99 -24.95 5.60
C ASN A 158 5.68 -24.41 6.20
N LEU A 159 4.90 -25.29 6.77
CA LEU A 159 3.88 -24.93 7.76
C LEU A 159 4.62 -24.70 9.09
N LEU A 160 5.06 -23.49 9.38
CA LEU A 160 5.25 -22.92 10.72
C LEU A 160 6.00 -21.57 10.59
N THR A 161 5.37 -20.52 11.13
CA THR A 161 5.94 -19.21 11.52
C THR A 161 6.44 -18.27 10.40
N GLY A 162 5.61 -17.31 10.01
CA GLY A 162 6.01 -16.11 9.30
C GLY A 162 4.90 -15.05 9.30
N PRO A 163 5.22 -13.76 9.39
CA PRO A 163 4.21 -12.70 9.39
C PRO A 163 3.42 -12.71 8.09
N LEU A 164 2.14 -12.36 8.19
CA LEU A 164 1.19 -12.23 7.09
C LEU A 164 1.76 -11.30 6.00
N VAL A 165 2.17 -11.88 4.88
CA VAL A 165 2.59 -11.13 3.69
C VAL A 165 1.33 -10.88 2.87
N TYR A 166 0.81 -9.67 2.95
CA TYR A 166 -0.30 -9.22 2.11
C TYR A 166 0.18 -9.05 0.67
N THR A 167 -0.49 -9.69 -0.24
CA THR A 167 -0.21 -9.60 -1.67
C THR A 167 -1.36 -8.92 -2.36
N THR A 168 -1.12 -7.79 -3.01
CA THR A 168 -2.08 -7.21 -3.94
C THR A 168 -2.42 -8.27 -4.99
N ARG A 169 -3.63 -8.80 -4.93
CA ARG A 169 -4.13 -9.79 -5.87
C ARG A 169 -4.57 -9.11 -7.17
N LYS A 170 -4.55 -9.91 -8.26
CA LYS A 170 -5.02 -9.59 -9.61
C LYS A 170 -6.24 -8.68 -9.62
N PRO A 171 -6.28 -7.68 -10.51
CA PRO A 171 -7.57 -7.08 -10.89
C PRO A 171 -8.47 -8.19 -11.45
N LEU A 172 -9.70 -8.24 -10.93
CA LEU A 172 -10.76 -9.08 -11.50
C LEU A 172 -11.13 -8.49 -12.87
N ILE A 173 -10.87 -9.25 -13.94
CA ILE A 173 -11.56 -9.09 -15.22
C ILE A 173 -12.90 -9.78 -15.08
#